data_85adb6ad547252935912280b5c8af624
#
_entry.id   85adb6ad547252935912280b5c8af624
#
_cell.length_a   1.000
_cell.length_b   1.000
_cell.length_c   1.000
_cell.angle_alpha   90.00
_cell.angle_beta   90.00
_cell.angle_gamma   90.00
#
_symmetry.space_group_name_H-M   'P 1'
#
loop_
_entity.id
_entity.type
_entity.pdbx_description
1 polymer ?
#
loop_
_entity_poly.entity_id
_entity_poly.type
_entity_poly.pdbx_seq_one_letter_code
_entity_poly.pdbx_strand_id
1 'polypeptide(L)'
;LAEFKHNWNGMKWIIEADIKGCFDNINHDVLLEVLAKRIEDRRFLKLIKSFLKVGYMENWNYNRTFSGTPQGGTISPVLANIYLHELDEWLESKVTAFNQGVQRAYSRPAHNLFNSYQNKRKRARICKENGQLEKAAKLQTEMKEILQKYRGMERSDPFDPNFRRMRHIRYADDFIIGIIGS
;
A
#
# COMPACT_ATOMS: atom_id res chain seq x y z
N LEU A 1 7.56 7.42 -0.44
CA LEU A 1 8.37 6.66 0.54
C LEU A 1 7.92 6.88 1.99
N ALA A 2 7.55 8.11 2.41
CA ALA A 2 7.06 8.39 3.76
C ALA A 2 5.73 7.67 4.04
N GLU A 3 4.81 7.67 3.09
CA GLU A 3 3.52 6.99 3.18
C GLU A 3 3.68 5.47 3.30
N PHE A 4 4.63 4.89 2.56
CA PHE A 4 4.96 3.47 2.64
C PHE A 4 5.36 3.07 4.08
N LYS A 5 6.22 3.85 4.73
CA LYS A 5 6.69 3.57 6.09
C LYS A 5 5.58 3.60 7.15
N HIS A 6 4.60 4.48 7.01
CA HIS A 6 3.55 4.64 8.02
C HIS A 6 2.31 3.76 7.79
N ASN A 7 1.92 3.58 6.55
CA ASN A 7 0.63 2.98 6.21
C ASN A 7 0.70 1.49 5.84
N TRP A 8 1.91 0.93 5.67
CA TRP A 8 2.13 -0.46 5.24
C TRP A 8 2.57 -1.38 6.37
N ASN A 9 2.51 -0.90 7.62
CA ASN A 9 2.83 -1.73 8.76
C ASN A 9 1.87 -2.91 8.90
N GLY A 10 2.46 -4.11 9.06
CA GLY A 10 1.70 -5.35 9.26
C GLY A 10 1.12 -5.96 7.99
N MET A 11 1.54 -5.53 6.79
CA MET A 11 1.24 -6.24 5.55
C MET A 11 1.82 -7.65 5.62
N LYS A 12 1.03 -8.65 5.22
CA LYS A 12 1.44 -10.07 5.24
C LYS A 12 1.86 -10.54 3.87
N TRP A 13 1.22 -10.02 2.84
CA TRP A 13 1.51 -10.36 1.44
C TRP A 13 1.87 -9.09 0.69
N ILE A 14 2.92 -9.18 -0.11
CA ILE A 14 3.34 -8.11 -0.99
C ILE A 14 3.42 -8.71 -2.40
N ILE A 15 2.72 -8.09 -3.34
CA ILE A 15 2.75 -8.42 -4.76
C ILE A 15 3.47 -7.28 -5.44
N GLU A 16 4.59 -7.58 -6.08
CA GLU A 16 5.32 -6.67 -6.95
C GLU A 16 5.02 -7.06 -8.39
N ALA A 17 4.72 -6.09 -9.22
CA ALA A 17 4.48 -6.32 -10.64
C ALA A 17 4.94 -5.12 -11.47
N ASP A 18 5.31 -5.41 -12.71
CA ASP A 18 5.77 -4.48 -13.72
C ASP A 18 4.96 -4.67 -15.00
N ILE A 19 4.65 -3.57 -15.70
CA ILE A 19 3.94 -3.61 -16.97
C ILE A 19 4.96 -3.64 -18.10
N LYS A 20 5.26 -4.85 -18.57
CA LYS A 20 6.24 -5.06 -19.64
C LYS A 20 5.93 -4.24 -20.88
N GLY A 21 6.90 -3.40 -21.26
CA GLY A 21 6.79 -2.56 -22.46
C GLY A 21 5.62 -1.58 -22.39
N CYS A 22 5.39 -1.00 -21.22
CA CYS A 22 4.24 -0.11 -20.97
C CYS A 22 4.15 1.00 -22.01
N PHE A 23 5.26 1.71 -22.26
CA PHE A 23 5.31 2.80 -23.23
C PHE A 23 5.05 2.36 -24.67
N ASP A 24 5.52 1.17 -25.05
CA ASP A 24 5.42 0.65 -26.41
C ASP A 24 4.03 0.07 -26.72
N ASN A 25 3.28 -0.32 -25.68
CA ASN A 25 2.00 -1.00 -25.83
C ASN A 25 0.78 -0.11 -25.53
N ILE A 26 0.95 1.19 -25.31
CA ILE A 26 -0.17 2.11 -25.11
C ILE A 26 -1.01 2.15 -26.40
N ASN A 27 -2.28 1.77 -26.29
CA ASN A 27 -3.22 1.87 -27.40
C ASN A 27 -3.63 3.33 -27.60
N HIS A 28 -3.34 3.87 -28.81
CA HIS A 28 -3.59 5.29 -29.13
C HIS A 28 -5.08 5.65 -29.08
N ASP A 29 -5.96 4.77 -29.54
CA ASP A 29 -7.39 5.08 -29.59
C ASP A 29 -7.98 5.07 -28.16
N VAL A 30 -7.60 4.10 -27.33
CA VAL A 30 -7.99 4.07 -25.89
C VAL A 30 -7.44 5.29 -25.15
N LEU A 31 -6.17 5.68 -25.38
CA LEU A 31 -5.61 6.88 -24.77
C LEU A 31 -6.40 8.14 -25.17
N LEU A 32 -6.80 8.25 -26.43
CA LEU A 32 -7.60 9.37 -26.92
C LEU A 32 -9.01 9.38 -26.32
N GLU A 33 -9.62 8.21 -26.09
CA GLU A 33 -10.90 8.09 -25.39
C GLU A 33 -10.78 8.55 -23.92
N VAL A 34 -9.71 8.15 -23.23
CA VAL A 34 -9.43 8.60 -21.85
C VAL A 34 -9.24 10.11 -21.80
N LEU A 35 -8.46 10.67 -22.72
CA LEU A 35 -8.28 12.12 -22.84
C LEU A 35 -9.59 12.85 -23.12
N ALA A 36 -10.43 12.30 -23.99
CA ALA A 36 -11.72 12.90 -24.35
C ALA A 36 -12.74 12.95 -23.20
N LYS A 37 -12.56 12.13 -22.13
CA LYS A 37 -13.36 12.25 -20.92
C LYS A 37 -13.21 13.62 -20.21
N ARG A 38 -12.08 14.30 -20.41
CA ARG A 38 -11.73 15.56 -19.75
C ARG A 38 -11.47 16.73 -20.70
N ILE A 39 -11.18 16.45 -21.96
CA ILE A 39 -10.79 17.45 -22.97
C ILE A 39 -11.81 17.44 -24.10
N GLU A 40 -12.59 18.51 -24.23
CA GLU A 40 -13.61 18.65 -25.28
C GLU A 40 -13.04 19.20 -26.60
N ASP A 41 -11.84 19.81 -26.56
CA ASP A 41 -11.22 20.41 -27.73
C ASP A 41 -10.74 19.34 -28.73
N ARG A 42 -11.54 19.15 -29.76
CA ARG A 42 -11.24 18.19 -30.84
C ARG A 42 -9.96 18.52 -31.63
N ARG A 43 -9.55 19.80 -31.70
CA ARG A 43 -8.32 20.21 -32.40
C ARG A 43 -7.11 19.75 -31.61
N PHE A 44 -7.18 19.89 -30.27
CA PHE A 44 -6.14 19.40 -29.37
C PHE A 44 -6.03 17.87 -29.43
N LEU A 45 -7.14 17.14 -29.37
CA LEU A 45 -7.14 15.68 -29.50
C LEU A 45 -6.57 15.20 -30.84
N LYS A 46 -6.87 15.91 -31.96
CA LYS A 46 -6.27 15.62 -33.26
C LYS A 46 -4.76 15.86 -33.24
N LEU A 47 -4.29 16.93 -32.59
CA LEU A 47 -2.86 17.21 -32.45
C LEU A 47 -2.16 16.08 -31.69
N ILE A 48 -2.69 15.63 -30.55
CA ILE A 48 -2.16 14.49 -29.80
C ILE A 48 -2.15 13.22 -30.68
N LYS A 49 -3.23 12.93 -31.39
CA LYS A 49 -3.29 11.79 -32.32
C LYS A 49 -2.21 11.86 -33.39
N SER A 50 -1.96 13.03 -33.94
CA SER A 50 -0.89 13.24 -34.93
C SER A 50 0.49 13.00 -34.29
N PHE A 51 0.69 13.50 -33.08
CA PHE A 51 1.94 13.31 -32.33
C PHE A 51 2.24 11.83 -32.09
N LEU A 52 1.24 11.05 -31.67
CA LEU A 52 1.39 9.61 -31.43
C LEU A 52 1.72 8.82 -32.72
N LYS A 53 1.23 9.30 -33.88
CA LYS A 53 1.42 8.64 -35.19
C LYS A 53 2.69 9.04 -35.95
N VAL A 54 3.31 10.17 -35.56
CA VAL A 54 4.49 10.70 -36.28
C VAL A 54 5.68 9.74 -36.24
N GLY A 55 5.75 8.88 -35.23
CA GLY A 55 6.91 8.01 -35.03
C GLY A 55 8.09 8.74 -34.37
N TYR A 56 9.25 8.12 -34.41
CA TYR A 56 10.48 8.68 -33.84
C TYR A 56 11.69 8.36 -34.73
N MET A 57 12.72 9.19 -34.61
CA MET A 57 14.00 8.99 -35.27
C MET A 57 14.99 8.37 -34.30
N GLU A 58 15.57 7.24 -34.65
CA GLU A 58 16.63 6.57 -33.89
C GLU A 58 17.78 6.22 -34.85
N ASN A 59 18.98 6.63 -34.51
CA ASN A 59 20.17 6.39 -35.34
C ASN A 59 19.97 6.83 -36.82
N TRP A 60 19.32 7.97 -37.03
CA TRP A 60 18.94 8.49 -38.38
C TRP A 60 17.95 7.61 -39.16
N ASN A 61 17.38 6.58 -38.52
CA ASN A 61 16.31 5.77 -39.08
C ASN A 61 14.95 6.21 -38.55
N TYR A 62 14.00 6.36 -39.44
CA TYR A 62 12.61 6.69 -39.08
C TYR A 62 11.86 5.41 -38.70
N ASN A 63 11.35 5.39 -37.45
CA ASN A 63 10.52 4.30 -36.95
C ASN A 63 9.06 4.76 -36.78
N ARG A 64 8.17 4.06 -37.42
CA ARG A 64 6.74 4.37 -37.37
C ARG A 64 6.13 3.73 -36.10
N THR A 65 5.39 4.52 -35.31
CA THR A 65 4.68 3.99 -34.13
C THR A 65 3.25 3.63 -34.51
N PHE A 66 2.91 2.35 -34.36
CA PHE A 66 1.53 1.85 -34.49
C PHE A 66 0.83 1.80 -33.13
N SER A 67 1.60 1.65 -32.05
CA SER A 67 1.18 1.69 -30.65
C SER A 67 2.28 2.36 -29.84
N GLY A 68 1.95 2.75 -28.63
CA GLY A 68 2.91 3.30 -27.69
C GLY A 68 3.17 4.79 -27.86
N THR A 69 4.00 5.29 -26.96
CA THR A 69 4.51 6.66 -26.99
C THR A 69 6.02 6.62 -27.21
N PRO A 70 6.58 7.51 -28.04
CA PRO A 70 8.02 7.50 -28.33
C PRO A 70 8.84 7.56 -27.04
N GLN A 71 9.75 6.61 -26.85
CA GLN A 71 10.68 6.64 -25.71
C GLN A 71 11.57 7.90 -25.84
N GLY A 72 11.69 8.65 -24.72
CA GLY A 72 12.43 9.92 -24.70
C GLY A 72 11.64 11.16 -25.14
N GLY A 73 10.39 11.01 -25.57
CA GLY A 73 9.51 12.14 -25.84
C GLY A 73 9.09 12.86 -24.54
N THR A 74 9.20 14.18 -24.50
CA THR A 74 8.88 14.98 -23.29
C THR A 74 7.43 14.77 -22.80
N ILE A 75 6.49 14.50 -23.69
CA ILE A 75 5.07 14.27 -23.34
C ILE A 75 4.75 12.82 -23.01
N SER A 76 5.59 11.86 -23.39
CA SER A 76 5.32 10.42 -23.26
C SER A 76 5.05 9.99 -21.79
N PRO A 77 5.81 10.43 -20.78
CA PRO A 77 5.53 10.06 -19.38
C PRO A 77 4.18 10.60 -18.89
N VAL A 78 3.77 11.79 -19.39
CA VAL A 78 2.47 12.38 -19.02
C VAL A 78 1.34 11.56 -19.62
N LEU A 79 1.43 11.21 -20.91
CA LEU A 79 0.42 10.40 -21.59
C LEU A 79 0.31 9.00 -21.00
N ALA A 80 1.45 8.37 -20.68
CA ALA A 80 1.48 7.08 -20.02
C ALA A 80 0.80 7.14 -18.64
N ASN A 81 1.08 8.16 -17.83
CA ASN A 81 0.43 8.32 -16.53
C ASN A 81 -1.08 8.57 -16.66
N ILE A 82 -1.53 9.32 -17.66
CA ILE A 82 -2.96 9.50 -17.93
C ILE A 82 -3.61 8.16 -18.33
N TYR A 83 -2.94 7.37 -19.18
CA TYR A 83 -3.42 6.04 -19.57
C TYR A 83 -3.52 5.10 -18.38
N LEU A 84 -2.48 5.05 -17.55
CA LEU A 84 -2.41 4.18 -16.37
C LEU A 84 -3.30 4.64 -15.20
N HIS A 85 -3.81 5.86 -15.25
CA HIS A 85 -4.78 6.33 -14.25
C HIS A 85 -6.07 5.48 -14.22
N GLU A 86 -6.48 4.91 -15.35
CA GLU A 86 -7.60 3.96 -15.41
C GLU A 86 -7.30 2.69 -14.57
N LEU A 87 -6.04 2.24 -14.54
CA LEU A 87 -5.62 1.16 -13.65
C LEU A 87 -5.66 1.60 -12.18
N ASP A 88 -5.23 2.83 -11.89
CA ASP A 88 -5.27 3.37 -10.52
C ASP A 88 -6.71 3.43 -10.00
N GLU A 89 -7.66 3.93 -10.78
CA GLU A 89 -9.09 3.96 -10.43
C GLU A 89 -9.67 2.56 -10.23
N TRP A 90 -9.30 1.61 -11.09
CA TRP A 90 -9.71 0.22 -10.95
C TRP A 90 -9.16 -0.40 -9.67
N LEU A 91 -7.86 -0.22 -9.37
CA LEU A 91 -7.23 -0.70 -8.14
C LEU A 91 -7.89 -0.07 -6.90
N GLU A 92 -8.18 1.23 -6.91
CA GLU A 92 -8.85 1.91 -5.81
C GLU A 92 -10.26 1.35 -5.55
N SER A 93 -10.99 1.01 -6.61
CA SER A 93 -12.26 0.32 -6.49
C SER A 93 -12.13 -1.05 -5.81
N LYS A 94 -11.04 -1.79 -6.10
CA LYS A 94 -10.73 -3.08 -5.46
C LYS A 94 -10.32 -2.89 -4.00
N VAL A 95 -9.51 -1.87 -3.72
CA VAL A 95 -9.13 -1.49 -2.35
C VAL A 95 -10.38 -1.22 -1.52
N THR A 96 -11.30 -0.42 -2.03
CA THR A 96 -12.55 -0.08 -1.34
C THR A 96 -13.42 -1.30 -1.08
N ALA A 97 -13.58 -2.18 -2.07
CA ALA A 97 -14.36 -3.41 -1.94
C ALA A 97 -13.72 -4.46 -1.01
N PHE A 98 -12.38 -4.50 -0.97
CA PHE A 98 -11.64 -5.49 -0.19
C PHE A 98 -11.54 -5.11 1.29
N ASN A 99 -11.38 -3.82 1.60
CA ASN A 99 -11.12 -3.32 2.94
C ASN A 99 -12.31 -3.58 3.87
N GLN A 100 -12.03 -4.18 5.03
CA GLN A 100 -13.03 -4.49 6.04
C GLN A 100 -12.47 -4.24 7.44
N GLY A 101 -13.34 -3.79 8.35
CA GLY A 101 -12.97 -3.51 9.74
C GLY A 101 -12.17 -2.22 9.91
N VAL A 102 -12.17 -1.67 11.11
CA VAL A 102 -11.42 -0.46 11.47
C VAL A 102 -10.06 -0.82 12.05
N GLN A 103 -10.02 -1.83 12.89
CA GLN A 103 -8.84 -2.26 13.63
C GLN A 103 -8.86 -3.78 13.79
N ARG A 104 -7.69 -4.41 13.72
CA ARG A 104 -7.52 -5.83 14.05
C ARG A 104 -7.86 -6.13 15.50
N ALA A 105 -8.48 -7.26 15.73
CA ALA A 105 -8.64 -7.79 17.08
C ALA A 105 -7.29 -8.00 17.77
N TYR A 106 -7.26 -7.88 19.07
CA TYR A 106 -6.07 -8.22 19.84
C TYR A 106 -5.81 -9.73 19.78
N SER A 107 -4.55 -10.10 19.58
CA SER A 107 -4.13 -11.49 19.69
C SER A 107 -4.41 -11.99 21.12
N ARG A 108 -5.09 -13.15 21.25
CA ARG A 108 -5.42 -13.73 22.57
C ARG A 108 -4.20 -13.88 23.49
N PRO A 109 -3.04 -14.39 23.02
CA PRO A 109 -1.84 -14.48 23.86
C PRO A 109 -1.35 -13.11 24.36
N ALA A 110 -1.31 -12.10 23.49
CA ALA A 110 -0.89 -10.75 23.88
C ALA A 110 -1.87 -10.12 24.89
N HIS A 111 -3.17 -10.31 24.69
CA HIS A 111 -4.20 -9.86 25.61
C HIS A 111 -4.05 -10.49 27.00
N ASN A 112 -3.82 -11.80 27.07
CA ASN A 112 -3.62 -12.53 28.32
C ASN A 112 -2.38 -12.05 29.08
N LEU A 113 -1.26 -11.83 28.38
CA LEU A 113 -0.05 -11.27 28.96
C LEU A 113 -0.27 -9.85 29.48
N PHE A 114 -0.95 -9.01 28.73
CA PHE A 114 -1.28 -7.66 29.16
C PHE A 114 -2.16 -7.65 30.41
N ASN A 115 -3.18 -8.50 30.46
CA ASN A 115 -4.05 -8.65 31.64
C ASN A 115 -3.27 -9.16 32.83
N SER A 116 -2.38 -10.14 32.67
CA SER A 116 -1.48 -10.62 33.72
C SER A 116 -0.60 -9.50 34.29
N TYR A 117 -0.02 -8.68 33.40
CA TYR A 117 0.74 -7.49 33.77
C TYR A 117 -0.10 -6.51 34.61
N GLN A 118 -1.30 -6.18 34.15
CA GLN A 118 -2.19 -5.24 34.86
C GLN A 118 -2.60 -5.77 36.21
N ASN A 119 -2.90 -7.06 36.32
CA ASN A 119 -3.25 -7.69 37.59
C ASN A 119 -2.06 -7.66 38.58
N LYS A 120 -0.85 -7.97 38.11
CA LYS A 120 0.36 -7.89 38.94
C LYS A 120 0.67 -6.45 39.35
N ARG A 121 0.45 -5.48 38.47
CA ARG A 121 0.61 -4.05 38.77
C ARG A 121 -0.33 -3.60 39.90
N LYS A 122 -1.61 -4.00 39.83
CA LYS A 122 -2.59 -3.70 40.89
C LYS A 122 -2.15 -4.33 42.24
N ARG A 123 -1.76 -5.61 42.20
CA ARG A 123 -1.30 -6.33 43.43
C ARG A 123 -0.03 -5.72 44.01
N ALA A 124 0.95 -5.34 43.16
CA ALA A 124 2.18 -4.71 43.62
C ALA A 124 1.91 -3.36 44.33
N ARG A 125 0.93 -2.59 43.84
CA ARG A 125 0.50 -1.35 44.46
C ARG A 125 -0.10 -1.61 45.84
N ILE A 126 -1.01 -2.56 46.00
CA ILE A 126 -1.63 -2.93 47.28
C ILE A 126 -0.57 -3.44 48.26
N CYS A 127 0.39 -4.27 47.83
CA CYS A 127 1.48 -4.73 48.66
C CYS A 127 2.35 -3.59 49.21
N LYS A 128 2.60 -2.55 48.39
CA LYS A 128 3.33 -1.35 48.80
C LYS A 128 2.55 -0.56 49.86
N GLU A 129 1.25 -0.34 49.63
CA GLU A 129 0.36 0.35 50.58
C GLU A 129 0.29 -0.37 51.96
N ASN A 130 0.39 -1.70 51.94
CA ASN A 130 0.36 -2.55 53.13
C ASN A 130 1.76 -2.81 53.76
N GLY A 131 2.82 -2.12 53.32
CA GLY A 131 4.17 -2.28 53.85
C GLY A 131 4.90 -3.57 53.47
N GLN A 132 4.32 -4.41 52.57
CA GLN A 132 4.90 -5.70 52.15
C GLN A 132 5.91 -5.48 50.99
N LEU A 133 7.03 -4.84 51.27
CA LEU A 133 8.02 -4.39 50.31
C LEU A 133 8.66 -5.53 49.48
N GLU A 134 8.99 -6.66 50.14
CA GLU A 134 9.59 -7.82 49.47
C GLU A 134 8.65 -8.43 48.41
N LYS A 135 7.37 -8.59 48.79
CA LYS A 135 6.36 -9.10 47.84
C LYS A 135 6.15 -8.13 46.66
N ALA A 136 6.18 -6.84 46.94
CA ALA A 136 6.06 -5.82 45.92
C ALA A 136 7.26 -5.85 44.92
N ALA A 137 8.50 -6.04 45.45
CA ALA A 137 9.71 -6.17 44.62
C ALA A 137 9.66 -7.41 43.72
N LYS A 138 9.24 -8.57 44.26
CA LYS A 138 9.06 -9.79 43.47
C LYS A 138 8.07 -9.60 42.33
N LEU A 139 6.92 -9.00 42.61
CA LEU A 139 5.91 -8.68 41.55
C LEU A 139 6.45 -7.73 40.50
N GLN A 140 7.31 -6.78 40.85
CA GLN A 140 7.94 -5.88 39.91
C GLN A 140 8.90 -6.60 38.94
N THR A 141 9.66 -7.58 39.47
CA THR A 141 10.53 -8.40 38.62
C THR A 141 9.70 -9.21 37.60
N GLU A 142 8.65 -9.90 38.07
CA GLU A 142 7.74 -10.64 37.19
C GLU A 142 7.06 -9.74 36.17
N MET A 143 6.71 -8.51 36.53
CA MET A 143 6.17 -7.53 35.59
C MET A 143 7.16 -7.15 34.48
N LYS A 144 8.46 -7.01 34.80
CA LYS A 144 9.50 -6.73 33.80
C LYS A 144 9.62 -7.87 32.80
N GLU A 145 9.60 -9.11 33.26
CA GLU A 145 9.64 -10.30 32.39
C GLU A 145 8.43 -10.37 31.47
N ILE A 146 7.23 -10.10 31.99
CA ILE A 146 6.00 -10.08 31.21
C ILE A 146 6.08 -8.98 30.15
N LEU A 147 6.55 -7.78 30.47
CA LEU A 147 6.70 -6.69 29.55
C LEU A 147 7.71 -7.00 28.44
N GLN A 148 8.81 -7.68 28.76
CA GLN A 148 9.79 -8.10 27.77
C GLN A 148 9.17 -9.08 26.78
N LYS A 149 8.44 -10.09 27.26
CA LYS A 149 7.71 -11.03 26.41
C LYS A 149 6.65 -10.31 25.55
N TYR A 150 5.87 -9.42 26.16
CA TYR A 150 4.83 -8.66 25.46
C TYR A 150 5.38 -7.76 24.36
N ARG A 151 6.56 -7.16 24.53
CA ARG A 151 7.20 -6.32 23.51
C ARG A 151 7.66 -7.11 22.29
N GLY A 152 8.02 -8.38 22.46
CA GLY A 152 8.43 -9.27 21.37
C GLY A 152 7.28 -9.97 20.64
N MET A 153 6.02 -9.76 21.07
CA MET A 153 4.86 -10.42 20.49
C MET A 153 4.09 -9.53 19.51
N GLU A 154 3.50 -10.15 18.51
CA GLU A 154 2.51 -9.51 17.65
C GLU A 154 1.23 -9.26 18.46
N ARG A 155 0.86 -7.98 18.61
CA ARG A 155 -0.26 -7.56 19.48
C ARG A 155 -1.62 -7.77 18.82
N SER A 156 -1.67 -7.72 17.51
CA SER A 156 -2.88 -7.90 16.74
C SER A 156 -2.98 -9.32 16.23
N ASP A 157 -4.18 -9.84 16.09
CA ASP A 157 -4.40 -11.14 15.49
C ASP A 157 -4.09 -11.08 13.97
N PRO A 158 -3.06 -11.80 13.49
CA PRO A 158 -2.72 -11.79 12.07
C PRO A 158 -3.80 -12.45 11.20
N PHE A 159 -4.65 -13.30 11.77
CA PHE A 159 -5.70 -14.06 11.11
C PHE A 159 -7.11 -13.60 11.48
N ASP A 160 -7.27 -12.35 11.93
CA ASP A 160 -8.60 -11.80 12.23
C ASP A 160 -9.50 -11.84 11.00
N PRO A 161 -10.57 -12.65 10.97
CA PRO A 161 -11.45 -12.79 9.82
C PRO A 161 -12.28 -11.53 9.54
N ASN A 162 -12.39 -10.64 10.54
CA ASN A 162 -13.16 -9.41 10.43
C ASN A 162 -12.31 -8.21 9.99
N PHE A 163 -11.02 -8.42 9.72
CA PHE A 163 -10.13 -7.35 9.30
C PHE A 163 -9.37 -7.74 8.03
N ARG A 164 -9.61 -6.96 6.97
CA ARG A 164 -8.88 -7.06 5.71
C ARG A 164 -8.44 -5.67 5.27
N ARG A 165 -7.24 -5.58 4.75
CA ARG A 165 -6.69 -4.32 4.24
C ARG A 165 -5.87 -4.58 3.00
N MET A 166 -6.16 -3.83 1.96
CA MET A 166 -5.39 -3.76 0.72
C MET A 166 -4.93 -2.34 0.51
N ARG A 167 -3.70 -2.19 0.04
CA ARG A 167 -3.13 -0.90 -0.39
C ARG A 167 -2.33 -1.14 -1.64
N HIS A 168 -2.24 -0.14 -2.48
CA HIS A 168 -1.38 -0.17 -3.65
C HIS A 168 -0.59 1.14 -3.77
N ILE A 169 0.55 1.06 -4.43
CA ILE A 169 1.35 2.20 -4.87
C ILE A 169 1.86 1.85 -6.25
N ARG A 170 1.74 2.80 -7.18
CA ARG A 170 2.31 2.72 -8.51
C ARG A 170 3.34 3.83 -8.72
N TYR A 171 4.42 3.50 -9.37
CA TYR A 171 5.41 4.45 -9.86
C TYR A 171 5.73 4.12 -11.31
N ALA A 172 5.23 4.93 -12.25
CA ALA A 172 5.23 4.66 -13.69
C ALA A 172 4.55 3.31 -14.00
N ASP A 173 5.29 2.36 -14.52
CA ASP A 173 4.88 0.98 -14.86
C ASP A 173 5.02 -0.03 -13.70
N ASP A 174 5.84 0.29 -12.70
CA ASP A 174 6.01 -0.52 -11.49
C ASP A 174 4.85 -0.29 -10.53
N PHE A 175 4.29 -1.36 -9.97
CA PHE A 175 3.31 -1.24 -8.88
C PHE A 175 3.47 -2.32 -7.82
N ILE A 176 3.12 -1.95 -6.61
CA ILE A 176 3.18 -2.82 -5.44
C ILE A 176 1.81 -2.84 -4.78
N ILE A 177 1.32 -4.05 -4.46
CA ILE A 177 0.09 -4.26 -3.72
C ILE A 177 0.43 -4.96 -2.41
N GLY A 178 0.04 -4.35 -1.29
CA GLY A 178 0.15 -4.95 0.04
C GLY A 178 -1.21 -5.41 0.54
N ILE A 179 -1.25 -6.60 1.15
CA ILE A 179 -2.48 -7.22 1.62
C ILE A 179 -2.34 -7.68 3.06
N ILE A 180 -3.38 -7.42 3.85
CA ILE A 180 -3.62 -7.96 5.18
C ILE A 180 -4.96 -8.69 5.16
N GLY A 181 -5.00 -9.89 5.68
CA GLY A 181 -6.19 -10.73 5.75
C GLY A 181 -5.93 -12.11 5.22
N SER A 182 -6.83 -13.01 5.49
CA SER A 182 -6.89 -14.38 4.96
C SER A 182 -7.94 -14.46 3.86
#